data_4f095c6bf9549ae0f68354ea271c26c3
#
_entry.id   4f095c6bf9549ae0f68354ea271c26c3
#
_cell.length_a   1.000
_cell.length_b   1.000
_cell.length_c   1.000
_cell.angle_alpha   90.00
_cell.angle_beta   90.00
_cell.angle_gamma   90.00
#
_symmetry.space_group_name_H-M   'P 1'
#
loop_
_entity.id
_entity.type
_entity.pdbx_description
1 polymer ?
#
loop_
_entity_poly.entity_id
_entity_poly.type
_entity_poly.pdbx_seq_one_letter_code
_entity_poly.pdbx_strand_id
1 'polypeptide(L)'
;VNLEKKKKKSKENPNTVVAVTTSYWKPLSKVEGGSADERDKMMKEYFKKVTMKNDKILSQRWVTHLWTGALTNGYYPITLITEFASMEDADDLETEPKIFDKAFKTDDEKKAYGKYWAPASHEDIGLFWNQAYTNKLK
;
A
#
# COMPACT_ATOMS: atom_id res chain seq x y z
N VAL A 1 4.78 -4.83 -10.98
CA VAL A 1 5.78 -4.52 -9.95
C VAL A 1 5.62 -5.48 -8.79
N ASN A 2 6.63 -6.27 -8.53
CA ASN A 2 6.69 -7.14 -7.35
C ASN A 2 7.39 -6.38 -6.21
N LEU A 3 6.60 -5.84 -5.29
CA LEU A 3 7.13 -5.20 -4.08
C LEU A 3 6.84 -6.09 -2.88
N GLU A 4 7.90 -6.52 -2.19
CA GLU A 4 7.80 -7.41 -1.05
C GLU A 4 8.79 -6.99 0.05
N LYS A 5 8.25 -6.78 1.27
CA LYS A 5 9.01 -6.72 2.51
C LYS A 5 8.87 -8.06 3.21
N LYS A 6 9.99 -8.76 3.42
CA LYS A 6 9.99 -10.06 4.10
C LYS A 6 10.16 -9.88 5.60
N LYS A 7 9.41 -10.68 6.35
CA LYS A 7 9.53 -10.77 7.81
C LYS A 7 10.94 -11.26 8.19
N LYS A 8 11.58 -10.54 9.11
CA LYS A 8 12.77 -11.08 9.77
C LYS A 8 12.36 -12.27 10.63
N LYS A 9 13.11 -13.37 10.57
CA LYS A 9 12.86 -14.54 11.41
C LYS A 9 12.94 -14.12 12.87
N SER A 10 11.81 -14.16 13.58
CA SER A 10 11.74 -13.97 15.03
C SER A 10 11.20 -15.24 15.64
N LYS A 11 11.82 -15.66 16.76
CA LYS A 11 11.40 -16.86 17.50
C LYS A 11 10.23 -16.60 18.45
N GLU A 12 9.77 -15.36 18.65
CA GLU A 12 9.06 -14.97 19.86
C GLU A 12 7.57 -14.68 19.72
N ASN A 13 6.99 -14.56 18.53
CA ASN A 13 5.55 -14.32 18.44
C ASN A 13 4.89 -15.08 17.28
N PRO A 14 4.20 -16.21 17.56
CA PRO A 14 3.48 -16.96 16.54
C PRO A 14 2.15 -16.29 16.11
N ASN A 15 1.64 -15.33 16.89
CA ASN A 15 0.35 -14.70 16.63
C ASN A 15 0.53 -13.31 16.02
N THR A 16 0.37 -13.23 14.72
CA THR A 16 0.42 -11.97 13.99
C THR A 16 -0.94 -11.61 13.40
N VAL A 17 -1.13 -10.33 13.07
CA VAL A 17 -2.32 -9.83 12.40
C VAL A 17 -1.99 -9.61 10.94
N VAL A 18 -2.82 -10.13 10.05
CA VAL A 18 -2.71 -9.90 8.62
C VAL A 18 -3.84 -9.00 8.16
N ALA A 19 -3.49 -7.83 7.65
CA ALA A 19 -4.42 -6.91 6.99
C ALA A 19 -4.33 -7.08 5.48
N VAL A 20 -5.48 -7.22 4.84
CA VAL A 20 -5.61 -7.24 3.38
C VAL A 20 -6.34 -5.99 2.97
N THR A 21 -5.66 -5.10 2.27
CA THR A 21 -6.19 -3.80 1.85
C THR A 21 -6.16 -3.70 0.34
N THR A 22 -7.23 -3.24 -0.28
CA THR A 22 -7.27 -2.96 -1.71
C THR A 22 -7.30 -1.45 -1.92
N SER A 23 -6.33 -0.96 -2.70
CA SER A 23 -6.27 0.41 -3.19
C SER A 23 -6.41 0.42 -4.71
N TYR A 24 -6.63 1.58 -5.30
CA TYR A 24 -6.88 1.69 -6.72
C TYR A 24 -5.98 2.73 -7.36
N TRP A 25 -5.41 2.39 -8.50
CA TRP A 25 -4.71 3.32 -9.36
C TRP A 25 -5.66 3.95 -10.38
N LYS A 26 -5.42 5.23 -10.64
CA LYS A 26 -6.05 5.90 -11.76
C LYS A 26 -5.53 5.33 -13.08
N PRO A 27 -6.38 5.16 -14.11
CA PRO A 27 -5.91 4.91 -15.45
C PRO A 27 -5.00 6.06 -15.92
N LEU A 28 -3.95 5.75 -16.65
CA LEU A 28 -2.97 6.77 -17.11
C LEU A 28 -3.62 7.87 -17.94
N SER A 29 -4.70 7.57 -18.64
CA SER A 29 -5.51 8.57 -19.38
C SER A 29 -6.10 9.67 -18.48
N LYS A 30 -6.22 9.43 -17.18
CA LYS A 30 -6.72 10.39 -16.17
C LYS A 30 -5.59 11.05 -15.36
N VAL A 31 -4.34 10.78 -15.69
CA VAL A 31 -3.17 11.36 -15.00
C VAL A 31 -2.41 12.23 -15.97
N GLU A 32 -2.61 13.54 -15.87
CA GLU A 32 -1.94 14.52 -16.74
C GLU A 32 -0.42 14.43 -16.59
N GLY A 33 0.28 14.29 -17.72
CA GLY A 33 1.73 14.15 -17.74
C GLY A 33 2.26 12.87 -17.11
N GLY A 34 1.40 11.91 -16.78
CA GLY A 34 1.78 10.65 -16.16
C GLY A 34 2.25 9.59 -17.15
N SER A 35 3.05 8.65 -16.66
CA SER A 35 3.48 7.47 -17.38
C SER A 35 3.55 6.24 -16.51
N ALA A 36 3.54 5.05 -17.11
CA ALA A 36 3.71 3.81 -16.38
C ALA A 36 5.07 3.74 -15.68
N ASP A 37 6.12 4.20 -16.35
CA ASP A 37 7.48 4.19 -15.80
C ASP A 37 7.61 5.12 -14.59
N GLU A 38 7.03 6.32 -14.66
CA GLU A 38 7.01 7.24 -13.53
C GLU A 38 6.21 6.66 -12.37
N ARG A 39 5.04 6.11 -12.64
CA ARG A 39 4.22 5.45 -11.60
C ARG A 39 4.99 4.34 -10.91
N ASP A 40 5.62 3.44 -11.67
CA ASP A 40 6.36 2.31 -11.12
C ASP A 40 7.59 2.78 -10.32
N LYS A 41 8.24 3.84 -10.78
CA LYS A 41 9.32 4.50 -10.02
C LYS A 41 8.81 5.05 -8.70
N MET A 42 7.70 5.76 -8.71
CA MET A 42 7.09 6.32 -7.49
C MET A 42 6.69 5.21 -6.49
N MET A 43 6.12 4.11 -6.96
CA MET A 43 5.77 2.97 -6.12
C MET A 43 7.01 2.35 -5.46
N LYS A 44 8.07 2.14 -6.23
CA LYS A 44 9.34 1.60 -5.71
C LYS A 44 9.98 2.53 -4.69
N GLU A 45 9.95 3.84 -4.93
CA GLU A 45 10.47 4.83 -3.98
C GLU A 45 9.66 4.85 -2.69
N TYR A 46 8.34 4.86 -2.78
CA TYR A 46 7.49 4.77 -1.60
C TYR A 46 7.77 3.51 -0.79
N PHE A 47 7.79 2.38 -1.44
CA PHE A 47 8.06 1.11 -0.79
C PHE A 47 9.40 1.13 -0.04
N LYS A 48 10.45 1.62 -0.69
CA LYS A 48 11.80 1.71 -0.12
C LYS A 48 11.89 2.72 1.03
N LYS A 49 11.29 3.89 0.85
CA LYS A 49 11.44 5.03 1.77
C LYS A 49 10.43 5.01 2.92
N VAL A 50 9.28 4.37 2.74
CA VAL A 50 8.19 4.35 3.72
C VAL A 50 7.97 2.94 4.24
N THR A 51 7.51 2.01 3.42
CA THR A 51 7.16 0.65 3.87
C THR A 51 8.33 -0.08 4.52
N MET A 52 9.51 -0.03 3.90
CA MET A 52 10.71 -0.68 4.44
C MET A 52 11.22 -0.04 5.72
N LYS A 53 10.86 1.21 5.98
CA LYS A 53 11.25 1.98 7.17
C LYS A 53 10.21 1.94 8.30
N ASN A 54 9.03 1.41 8.05
CA ASN A 54 7.99 1.26 9.06
C ASN A 54 8.23 -0.04 9.84
N ASP A 55 8.76 0.07 11.05
CA ASP A 55 9.09 -1.09 11.90
C ASP A 55 7.85 -1.86 12.39
N LYS A 56 6.67 -1.25 12.36
CA LYS A 56 5.39 -1.90 12.68
C LYS A 56 4.94 -2.90 11.62
N ILE A 57 5.39 -2.72 10.37
CA ILE A 57 5.14 -3.65 9.28
C ILE A 57 6.19 -4.76 9.32
N LEU A 58 5.78 -5.96 9.71
CA LEU A 58 6.65 -7.14 9.72
C LEU A 58 6.93 -7.66 8.31
N SER A 59 5.89 -7.77 7.51
CA SER A 59 5.97 -8.11 6.10
C SER A 59 4.90 -7.39 5.31
N GLN A 60 5.16 -7.10 4.05
CA GLN A 60 4.14 -6.58 3.13
C GLN A 60 4.42 -7.05 1.72
N ARG A 61 3.37 -7.46 1.04
CA ARG A 61 3.39 -7.80 -0.38
C ARG A 61 2.33 -6.99 -1.12
N TRP A 62 2.74 -6.41 -2.24
CA TRP A 62 1.86 -5.73 -3.17
C TRP A 62 1.58 -6.65 -4.34
N VAL A 63 0.31 -6.93 -4.59
CA VAL A 63 -0.13 -7.79 -5.68
C VAL A 63 -1.10 -7.05 -6.58
N THR A 64 -0.95 -7.24 -7.88
CA THR A 64 -1.80 -6.68 -8.91
C THR A 64 -2.62 -7.78 -9.59
N HIS A 65 -3.74 -7.41 -10.15
CA HIS A 65 -4.59 -8.33 -10.90
C HIS A 65 -3.97 -8.66 -12.26
N LEU A 66 -3.84 -9.94 -12.57
CA LEU A 66 -3.22 -10.39 -13.84
C LEU A 66 -4.21 -10.46 -14.99
N TRP A 67 -5.50 -10.70 -14.72
CA TRP A 67 -6.42 -11.18 -15.74
C TRP A 67 -7.47 -10.18 -16.20
N THR A 68 -7.93 -9.29 -15.35
CA THR A 68 -9.06 -8.40 -15.64
C THR A 68 -8.71 -6.94 -15.80
N GLY A 69 -7.46 -6.57 -15.58
CA GLY A 69 -6.99 -5.21 -15.73
C GLY A 69 -7.78 -4.20 -14.89
N ALA A 70 -8.51 -3.34 -15.57
CA ALA A 70 -9.25 -2.25 -14.93
C ALA A 70 -10.65 -2.66 -14.49
N LEU A 71 -11.17 -1.98 -13.47
CA LEU A 71 -12.58 -2.00 -13.11
C LEU A 71 -13.41 -1.25 -14.16
N THR A 72 -14.74 -1.33 -14.04
CA THR A 72 -15.70 -0.70 -14.96
C THR A 72 -15.48 0.80 -15.15
N ASN A 73 -14.98 1.49 -14.13
CA ASN A 73 -14.62 2.92 -14.18
C ASN A 73 -13.18 3.19 -14.66
N GLY A 74 -12.46 2.15 -15.08
CA GLY A 74 -11.06 2.25 -15.55
C GLY A 74 -9.99 2.25 -14.47
N TYR A 75 -10.35 2.08 -13.19
CA TYR A 75 -9.39 2.00 -12.10
C TYR A 75 -8.80 0.60 -11.97
N TYR A 76 -7.54 0.52 -11.54
CA TYR A 76 -6.80 -0.74 -11.38
C TYR A 76 -6.64 -1.08 -9.90
N PRO A 77 -7.15 -2.24 -9.43
CA PRO A 77 -6.96 -2.66 -8.05
C PRO A 77 -5.52 -3.10 -7.80
N ILE A 78 -5.02 -2.72 -6.64
CA ILE A 78 -3.79 -3.21 -6.07
C ILE A 78 -4.07 -3.68 -4.65
N THR A 79 -3.70 -4.89 -4.34
CA THR A 79 -3.95 -5.49 -3.03
C THR A 79 -2.65 -5.54 -2.23
N LEU A 80 -2.70 -4.98 -1.02
CA LEU A 80 -1.62 -5.03 -0.06
C LEU A 80 -1.94 -6.08 0.99
N ILE A 81 -1.04 -7.04 1.16
CA ILE A 81 -1.12 -8.04 2.21
C ILE A 81 -0.04 -7.69 3.22
N THR A 82 -0.45 -7.19 4.38
CA THR A 82 0.44 -6.64 5.39
C THR A 82 0.34 -7.41 6.69
N GLU A 83 1.48 -7.81 7.26
CA GLU A 83 1.57 -8.50 8.53
C GLU A 83 2.10 -7.55 9.61
N PHE A 84 1.40 -7.49 10.73
CA PHE A 84 1.71 -6.71 11.92
C PHE A 84 1.89 -7.62 13.13
N ALA A 85 2.66 -7.17 14.12
CA ALA A 85 2.85 -7.92 15.36
C ALA A 85 1.59 -7.97 16.23
N SER A 86 0.72 -6.95 16.15
CA SER A 86 -0.48 -6.79 16.98
C SER A 86 -1.59 -6.03 16.26
N MET A 87 -2.79 -6.05 16.82
CA MET A 87 -3.89 -5.18 16.38
C MET A 87 -3.57 -3.71 16.61
N GLU A 88 -2.90 -3.36 17.69
CA GLU A 88 -2.46 -1.99 17.95
C GLU A 88 -1.57 -1.44 16.83
N ASP A 89 -0.62 -2.27 16.35
CA ASP A 89 0.22 -1.88 15.21
C ASP A 89 -0.56 -1.80 13.90
N ALA A 90 -1.55 -2.67 13.71
CA ALA A 90 -2.40 -2.66 12.52
C ALA A 90 -3.34 -1.43 12.49
N ASP A 91 -3.79 -0.97 13.65
CA ASP A 91 -4.68 0.19 13.79
C ASP A 91 -3.92 1.53 13.85
N ASP A 92 -2.59 1.50 13.79
CA ASP A 92 -1.77 2.70 13.82
C ASP A 92 -1.89 3.51 12.53
N LEU A 93 -2.53 4.66 12.62
CA LEU A 93 -2.72 5.61 11.52
C LEU A 93 -1.70 6.74 11.49
N GLU A 94 -0.73 6.76 12.42
CA GLU A 94 0.19 7.90 12.57
C GLU A 94 1.61 7.62 12.05
N THR A 95 2.09 6.40 12.19
CA THR A 95 3.51 6.08 11.91
C THR A 95 3.83 6.23 10.43
N GLU A 96 3.02 5.68 9.55
CA GLU A 96 3.26 5.74 8.11
C GLU A 96 3.22 7.17 7.56
N PRO A 97 2.23 8.02 7.90
CA PRO A 97 2.24 9.43 7.49
C PRO A 97 3.48 10.20 7.97
N LYS A 98 3.95 9.96 9.18
CA LYS A 98 5.18 10.59 9.71
C LYS A 98 6.42 10.18 8.93
N ILE A 99 6.53 8.90 8.55
CA ILE A 99 7.63 8.41 7.72
C ILE A 99 7.53 9.01 6.31
N PHE A 100 6.33 9.04 5.75
CA PHE A 100 6.06 9.64 4.44
C PHE A 100 6.48 11.11 4.39
N ASP A 101 6.09 11.91 5.39
CA ASP A 101 6.44 13.33 5.47
C ASP A 101 7.96 13.57 5.58
N LYS A 102 8.68 12.67 6.23
CA LYS A 102 10.14 12.71 6.30
C LYS A 102 10.81 12.30 4.98
N ALA A 103 10.18 11.38 4.25
CA ALA A 103 10.72 10.83 3.00
C ALA A 103 10.45 11.74 1.80
N PHE A 104 9.28 12.36 1.77
CA PHE A 104 8.80 13.27 0.70
C PHE A 104 8.59 14.65 1.31
N LYS A 105 9.61 15.51 1.20
CA LYS A 105 9.69 16.77 1.95
C LYS A 105 8.95 17.93 1.29
N THR A 106 8.82 17.90 -0.02
CA THR A 106 8.18 18.98 -0.77
C THR A 106 6.76 18.61 -1.19
N ASP A 107 5.92 19.62 -1.36
CA ASP A 107 4.56 19.42 -1.87
C ASP A 107 4.57 18.81 -3.28
N ASP A 108 5.55 19.15 -4.10
CA ASP A 108 5.68 18.60 -5.46
C ASP A 108 6.00 17.10 -5.44
N GLU A 109 6.88 16.66 -4.53
CA GLU A 109 7.15 15.22 -4.34
C GLU A 109 5.90 14.47 -3.87
N LYS A 110 5.16 15.03 -2.93
CA LYS A 110 3.91 14.44 -2.42
C LYS A 110 2.83 14.37 -3.50
N LYS A 111 2.69 15.43 -4.29
CA LYS A 111 1.76 15.47 -5.42
C LYS A 111 2.13 14.48 -6.52
N ALA A 112 3.42 14.37 -6.84
CA ALA A 112 3.92 13.40 -7.83
C ALA A 112 3.59 11.96 -7.45
N TYR A 113 3.70 11.62 -6.17
CA TYR A 113 3.26 10.32 -5.66
C TYR A 113 1.73 10.17 -5.70
N GLY A 114 1.01 11.16 -5.16
CA GLY A 114 -0.45 11.10 -4.98
C GLY A 114 -1.25 11.08 -6.27
N LYS A 115 -0.72 11.63 -7.36
CA LYS A 115 -1.47 11.78 -8.62
C LYS A 115 -1.90 10.46 -9.27
N TYR A 116 -1.23 9.35 -8.96
CA TYR A 116 -1.54 8.02 -9.49
C TYR A 116 -2.59 7.26 -8.69
N TRP A 117 -2.82 7.65 -7.45
CA TRP A 117 -3.80 6.98 -6.61
C TRP A 117 -5.19 7.53 -6.83
N ALA A 118 -6.16 6.64 -6.83
CA ALA A 118 -7.55 7.06 -6.77
C ALA A 118 -7.84 7.68 -5.39
N PRO A 119 -8.73 8.68 -5.32
CA PRO A 119 -9.15 9.25 -4.04
C PRO A 119 -9.68 8.15 -3.13
N ALA A 120 -9.36 8.22 -1.85
CA ALA A 120 -9.88 7.31 -0.82
C ALA A 120 -11.38 7.54 -0.52
N SER A 121 -12.13 8.10 -1.46
CA SER A 121 -13.55 8.37 -1.33
C SER A 121 -14.34 7.15 -1.76
N HIS A 122 -15.19 6.66 -0.88
CA HIS A 122 -16.11 5.55 -1.16
C HIS A 122 -17.12 5.86 -2.25
N GLU A 123 -17.39 7.13 -2.50
CA GLU A 123 -18.36 7.58 -3.48
C GLU A 123 -17.87 7.42 -4.91
N ASP A 124 -16.57 7.60 -5.13
CA ASP A 124 -16.00 7.57 -6.49
C ASP A 124 -15.58 6.17 -6.96
N ILE A 125 -15.30 5.25 -6.04
CA ILE A 125 -14.68 3.95 -6.36
C ILE A 125 -15.54 2.76 -5.89
N GLY A 126 -16.50 2.99 -5.05
CA GLY A 126 -17.47 2.02 -4.58
C GLY A 126 -17.03 1.14 -3.42
N LEU A 127 -15.83 0.65 -3.26
CA LEU A 127 -15.49 -0.27 -2.18
C LEU A 127 -14.05 -0.14 -1.72
N PHE A 128 -13.90 0.29 -0.49
CA PHE A 128 -12.69 0.10 0.29
C PHE A 128 -12.85 -1.14 1.17
N TRP A 129 -11.97 -2.11 0.99
CA TRP A 129 -11.98 -3.31 1.82
C TRP A 129 -10.74 -3.33 2.70
N ASN A 130 -10.98 -3.31 4.00
CA ASN A 130 -9.95 -3.58 4.99
C ASN A 130 -10.40 -4.79 5.81
N GLN A 131 -9.70 -5.91 5.67
CA GLN A 131 -10.02 -7.12 6.39
C GLN A 131 -8.80 -7.57 7.17
N ALA A 132 -8.91 -7.55 8.50
CA ALA A 132 -7.88 -8.04 9.39
C ALA A 132 -8.17 -9.48 9.81
N TYR A 133 -7.19 -10.35 9.69
CA TYR A 133 -7.25 -11.73 10.15
C TYR A 133 -6.23 -11.96 11.24
N THR A 134 -6.66 -12.57 12.33
CA THR A 134 -5.76 -13.07 13.35
C THR A 134 -5.30 -14.47 12.96
N ASN A 135 -4.03 -14.63 12.67
CA ASN A 135 -3.46 -15.91 12.33
C ASN A 135 -3.08 -16.66 13.62
N LYS A 136 -3.94 -17.54 14.08
CA LYS A 136 -3.59 -18.51 15.13
C LYS A 136 -2.90 -19.69 14.45
N LEU A 137 -1.60 -19.59 14.29
CA LEU A 137 -0.81 -20.78 13.98
C LEU A 137 -0.73 -21.64 15.24
N LYS A 138 -1.38 -22.78 15.18
CA LYS A 138 -1.18 -23.84 16.18
C LYS A 138 0.18 -24.48 15.97
#